data_3acfd3f067ff1b4b9cf5c9fd5e2349bc
#
_entry.id   3acfd3f067ff1b4b9cf5c9fd5e2349bc
#
_cell.length_a   1.000
_cell.length_b   1.000
_cell.length_c   1.000
_cell.angle_alpha   90.00
_cell.angle_beta   90.00
_cell.angle_gamma   90.00
#
_symmetry.space_group_name_H-M   'P 1'
#
loop_
_entity.id
_entity.type
_entity.pdbx_description
1 polymer ?
#
loop_
_entity_poly.entity_id
_entity_poly.type
_entity_poly.pdbx_seq_one_letter_code
_entity_poly.pdbx_strand_id
1 'polypeptide(L)'
;MENLPRSGLARQEMLKRVAYFKDLKGSDGGLPDSKMEGCIRTLYNVIGFQPPKGEGGAVTSPVGDNASRLAAIKISEGFNLGYCRAKPGNGPMMHNHDTNETFIPMTGTWRCSWENESGGVDYVDAGPLDVVSFPPGVARRFENVTADGDPNEESILMFVIGGDGPKAEFTDQSMEILEEAGAWSQPG
;
A
#
# COMPACT_ATOMS: atom_id res chain seq x y z
N MET A 1 33.65 10.34 -22.68
CA MET A 1 32.29 10.28 -22.08
C MET A 1 31.70 8.92 -22.42
N GLU A 2 31.42 8.12 -21.43
CA GLU A 2 30.66 6.87 -21.66
C GLU A 2 29.22 7.23 -22.03
N ASN A 3 28.77 6.75 -23.18
CA ASN A 3 27.39 6.91 -23.60
C ASN A 3 26.53 5.88 -22.86
N LEU A 4 25.38 6.30 -22.30
CA LEU A 4 24.41 5.37 -21.79
C LEU A 4 23.95 4.42 -22.90
N PRO A 5 23.73 3.14 -22.58
CA PRO A 5 23.23 2.18 -23.56
C PRO A 5 21.87 2.62 -24.10
N ARG A 6 21.68 2.44 -25.41
CA ARG A 6 20.42 2.75 -26.09
C ARG A 6 19.86 1.47 -26.70
N SER A 7 18.59 1.21 -26.46
CA SER A 7 17.88 0.10 -27.08
C SER A 7 16.57 0.59 -27.69
N GLY A 8 16.21 0.02 -28.85
CA GLY A 8 14.85 0.16 -29.38
C GLY A 8 13.92 -0.82 -28.69
N LEU A 9 12.65 -0.46 -28.56
CA LEU A 9 11.62 -1.31 -28.00
C LEU A 9 10.44 -1.40 -28.98
N ALA A 10 9.98 -2.61 -29.31
CA ALA A 10 8.81 -2.79 -30.14
C ALA A 10 7.56 -2.26 -29.40
N ARG A 11 6.62 -1.69 -30.18
CA ARG A 11 5.37 -1.14 -29.61
C ARG A 11 4.63 -2.15 -28.70
N GLN A 12 4.56 -3.42 -29.11
CA GLN A 12 3.90 -4.46 -28.33
C GLN A 12 4.56 -4.70 -26.97
N GLU A 13 5.88 -4.65 -26.90
CA GLU A 13 6.62 -4.78 -25.65
C GLU A 13 6.44 -3.55 -24.75
N MET A 14 6.40 -2.35 -25.33
CA MET A 14 6.11 -1.14 -24.58
C MET A 14 4.70 -1.18 -24.00
N LEU A 15 3.72 -1.70 -24.71
CA LEU A 15 2.34 -1.79 -24.21
C LEU A 15 2.17 -2.72 -23.00
N LYS A 16 3.07 -3.69 -22.78
CA LYS A 16 3.12 -4.49 -21.55
C LYS A 16 3.55 -3.70 -20.30
N ARG A 17 4.08 -2.49 -20.51
CA ARG A 17 4.52 -1.55 -19.48
C ARG A 17 3.59 -0.35 -19.34
N VAL A 18 2.37 -0.45 -19.84
CA VAL A 18 1.35 0.60 -19.76
C VAL A 18 0.15 0.05 -18.99
N ALA A 19 -0.26 0.78 -17.95
CA ALA A 19 -1.47 0.50 -17.22
C ALA A 19 -2.41 1.73 -17.31
N TYR A 20 -3.66 1.48 -17.64
CA TYR A 20 -4.69 2.52 -17.61
C TYR A 20 -5.52 2.34 -16.34
N PHE A 21 -5.69 3.40 -15.55
CA PHE A 21 -6.40 3.34 -14.28
C PHE A 21 -7.80 2.71 -14.40
N LYS A 22 -8.54 3.05 -15.45
CA LYS A 22 -9.88 2.52 -15.74
C LYS A 22 -9.93 1.00 -15.95
N ASP A 23 -8.80 0.38 -16.28
CA ASP A 23 -8.70 -1.05 -16.59
C ASP A 23 -8.08 -1.84 -15.42
N LEU A 24 -7.66 -1.16 -14.35
CA LEU A 24 -7.10 -1.79 -13.17
C LEU A 24 -8.15 -2.64 -12.44
N LYS A 25 -7.69 -3.76 -11.91
CA LYS A 25 -8.48 -4.63 -11.04
C LYS A 25 -8.01 -4.45 -9.61
N GLY A 26 -8.89 -3.98 -8.76
CA GLY A 26 -8.64 -3.84 -7.32
C GLY A 26 -9.10 -5.05 -6.53
N SER A 27 -8.67 -5.13 -5.29
CA SER A 27 -9.14 -6.08 -4.29
C SER A 27 -9.41 -5.34 -2.97
N ASP A 28 -10.52 -5.68 -2.34
CA ASP A 28 -10.95 -5.23 -1.01
C ASP A 28 -10.66 -6.26 0.09
N GLY A 29 -9.87 -7.29 -0.22
CA GLY A 29 -9.51 -8.37 0.69
C GLY A 29 -8.08 -8.86 0.50
N GLY A 30 -7.70 -9.85 1.34
CA GLY A 30 -6.36 -10.46 1.26
C GLY A 30 -5.37 -9.92 2.29
N LEU A 31 -5.81 -8.97 3.14
CA LEU A 31 -5.13 -8.53 4.35
C LEU A 31 -6.03 -8.79 5.56
N PRO A 32 -5.50 -9.13 6.73
CA PRO A 32 -6.29 -9.43 7.91
C PRO A 32 -7.25 -8.31 8.31
N ASP A 33 -6.80 -7.06 8.24
CA ASP A 33 -7.56 -5.87 8.62
C ASP A 33 -8.58 -5.40 7.57
N SER A 34 -8.57 -5.95 6.36
CA SER A 34 -9.28 -5.36 5.21
C SER A 34 -10.81 -5.30 5.35
N LYS A 35 -11.40 -6.06 6.30
CA LYS A 35 -12.84 -6.08 6.58
C LYS A 35 -13.23 -5.46 7.91
N MET A 36 -12.25 -4.95 8.66
CA MET A 36 -12.51 -4.29 9.92
C MET A 36 -13.07 -2.88 9.70
N GLU A 37 -13.90 -2.42 10.62
CA GLU A 37 -14.37 -1.03 10.63
C GLU A 37 -13.17 -0.08 10.70
N GLY A 38 -13.19 0.98 9.90
CA GLY A 38 -12.07 1.92 9.77
C GLY A 38 -10.89 1.41 8.92
N CYS A 39 -10.98 0.18 8.39
CA CYS A 39 -9.90 -0.39 7.57
C CYS A 39 -10.34 -0.79 6.15
N ILE A 40 -11.60 -0.53 5.80
CA ILE A 40 -12.17 -0.93 4.50
C ILE A 40 -11.55 -0.11 3.38
N ARG A 41 -10.89 -0.80 2.46
CA ARG A 41 -10.21 -0.17 1.31
C ARG A 41 -10.07 -1.12 0.13
N THR A 42 -9.90 -0.54 -1.05
CA THR A 42 -9.56 -1.30 -2.27
C THR A 42 -8.12 -1.00 -2.66
N LEU A 43 -7.30 -2.04 -2.81
CA LEU A 43 -5.90 -1.96 -3.22
C LEU A 43 -5.75 -2.38 -4.68
N TYR A 44 -4.95 -1.64 -5.42
CA TYR A 44 -4.60 -1.89 -6.82
C TYR A 44 -3.10 -2.12 -6.96
N ASN A 45 -2.71 -3.25 -7.51
CA ASN A 45 -1.33 -3.54 -7.87
C ASN A 45 -1.07 -3.05 -9.30
N VAL A 46 -0.41 -1.93 -9.45
CA VAL A 46 -0.09 -1.36 -10.77
C VAL A 46 1.20 -1.94 -11.30
N ILE A 47 2.26 -1.88 -10.51
CA ILE A 47 3.59 -2.37 -10.88
C ILE A 47 4.13 -3.27 -9.77
N GLY A 48 4.57 -4.44 -10.13
CA GLY A 48 5.33 -5.33 -9.25
C GLY A 48 4.44 -6.09 -8.28
N PHE A 49 4.55 -5.86 -7.01
CA PHE A 49 3.99 -6.60 -5.86
C PHE A 49 3.74 -8.08 -6.15
N GLN A 50 4.71 -8.90 -5.80
CA GLN A 50 4.62 -10.35 -6.02
C GLN A 50 3.73 -11.01 -4.96
N PRO A 51 3.11 -12.15 -5.25
CA PRO A 51 2.48 -12.98 -4.23
C PRO A 51 3.48 -13.32 -3.12
N PRO A 52 3.07 -13.36 -1.86
CA PRO A 52 3.96 -13.74 -0.76
C PRO A 52 4.51 -15.15 -0.97
N LYS A 53 5.78 -15.34 -0.64
CA LYS A 53 6.46 -16.62 -0.75
C LYS A 53 6.46 -17.31 0.61
N GLY A 54 5.33 -17.92 1.00
CA GLY A 54 5.28 -18.94 2.05
C GLY A 54 5.81 -18.52 3.44
N GLU A 55 5.94 -17.24 3.71
CA GLU A 55 6.30 -16.74 5.02
C GLU A 55 5.02 -16.63 5.85
N GLY A 56 4.90 -17.43 6.88
CA GLY A 56 3.76 -17.42 7.79
C GLY A 56 3.83 -16.26 8.79
N GLY A 57 2.75 -16.06 9.55
CA GLY A 57 2.69 -15.05 10.60
C GLY A 57 2.18 -13.69 10.12
N ALA A 58 2.61 -12.64 10.81
CA ALA A 58 2.18 -11.26 10.55
C ALA A 58 2.74 -10.66 9.24
N VAL A 59 3.71 -11.34 8.60
CA VAL A 59 4.38 -10.87 7.38
C VAL A 59 3.57 -11.21 6.13
N THR A 60 3.29 -10.22 5.30
CA THR A 60 2.48 -10.34 4.09
C THR A 60 3.01 -9.47 2.96
N SER A 61 2.44 -9.61 1.77
CA SER A 61 2.60 -8.62 0.70
C SER A 61 1.93 -7.30 1.10
N PRO A 62 2.52 -6.13 0.82
CA PRO A 62 1.93 -4.83 1.11
C PRO A 62 0.51 -4.61 0.57
N VAL A 63 0.16 -5.31 -0.49
CA VAL A 63 -1.19 -5.25 -1.09
C VAL A 63 -2.05 -6.49 -0.78
N GLY A 64 -1.55 -7.39 0.06
CA GLY A 64 -2.21 -8.65 0.39
C GLY A 64 -2.21 -9.67 -0.76
N ASP A 65 -2.64 -10.89 -0.45
CA ASP A 65 -2.58 -12.03 -1.37
C ASP A 65 -3.41 -11.83 -2.64
N ASN A 66 -4.58 -11.22 -2.50
CA ASN A 66 -5.51 -11.08 -3.62
C ASN A 66 -4.98 -10.08 -4.65
N ALA A 67 -4.65 -8.85 -4.22
CA ALA A 67 -4.18 -7.80 -5.12
C ALA A 67 -2.79 -8.12 -5.69
N SER A 68 -1.92 -8.83 -4.97
CA SER A 68 -0.60 -9.22 -5.47
C SER A 68 -0.66 -10.08 -6.74
N ARG A 69 -1.76 -10.79 -6.97
CA ARG A 69 -1.98 -11.59 -8.20
C ARG A 69 -2.53 -10.78 -9.38
N LEU A 70 -2.92 -9.52 -9.15
CA LEU A 70 -3.63 -8.66 -10.09
C LEU A 70 -2.73 -7.58 -10.72
N ALA A 71 -1.41 -7.71 -10.62
CA ALA A 71 -0.46 -6.74 -11.18
C ALA A 71 -0.76 -6.44 -12.66
N ALA A 72 -0.96 -5.15 -12.99
CA ALA A 72 -1.17 -4.71 -14.35
C ALA A 72 0.12 -4.76 -15.17
N ILE A 73 1.24 -4.37 -14.54
CA ILE A 73 2.59 -4.39 -15.12
C ILE A 73 3.43 -5.35 -14.28
N LYS A 74 3.75 -6.51 -14.85
CA LYS A 74 4.46 -7.59 -14.18
C LYS A 74 5.96 -7.48 -14.39
N ILE A 75 6.56 -6.49 -13.77
CA ILE A 75 8.01 -6.25 -13.82
C ILE A 75 8.59 -6.18 -12.40
N SER A 76 9.89 -6.38 -12.30
CA SER A 76 10.65 -6.30 -11.07
C SER A 76 11.87 -5.40 -11.37
N GLU A 77 11.79 -4.14 -11.00
CA GLU A 77 12.78 -3.11 -11.37
C GLU A 77 13.19 -2.25 -10.15
N GLY A 78 13.19 -2.88 -8.95
CA GLY A 78 13.65 -2.23 -7.73
C GLY A 78 12.59 -1.37 -7.03
N PHE A 79 11.36 -1.35 -7.52
CA PHE A 79 10.22 -0.69 -6.86
C PHE A 79 8.88 -1.33 -7.26
N ASN A 80 7.87 -1.05 -6.44
CA ASN A 80 6.49 -1.42 -6.69
C ASN A 80 5.61 -0.19 -6.58
N LEU A 81 4.52 -0.14 -7.33
CA LEU A 81 3.57 0.95 -7.31
C LEU A 81 2.14 0.43 -7.23
N GLY A 82 1.35 1.03 -6.37
CA GLY A 82 -0.07 0.72 -6.21
C GLY A 82 -0.91 1.94 -5.93
N TYR A 83 -2.24 1.72 -5.93
CA TYR A 83 -3.21 2.68 -5.45
C TYR A 83 -4.04 2.08 -4.33
N CYS A 84 -4.38 2.91 -3.35
CA CYS A 84 -5.43 2.66 -2.37
C CYS A 84 -6.63 3.55 -2.66
N ARG A 85 -7.83 2.99 -2.66
CA ARG A 85 -9.09 3.73 -2.62
C ARG A 85 -9.79 3.45 -1.30
N ALA A 86 -10.22 4.50 -0.61
CA ALA A 86 -10.96 4.36 0.63
C ALA A 86 -11.92 5.54 0.84
N LYS A 87 -13.04 5.27 1.54
CA LYS A 87 -13.91 6.32 2.06
C LYS A 87 -13.24 7.03 3.25
N PRO A 88 -13.68 8.25 3.61
CA PRO A 88 -13.23 8.91 4.83
C PRO A 88 -13.31 8.00 6.06
N GLY A 89 -12.34 8.12 6.96
CA GLY A 89 -12.21 7.29 8.17
C GLY A 89 -11.61 5.91 7.94
N ASN A 90 -11.16 5.58 6.72
CA ASN A 90 -10.60 4.26 6.41
C ASN A 90 -9.13 4.32 5.98
N GLY A 91 -8.38 3.30 6.40
CA GLY A 91 -6.98 3.08 6.08
C GLY A 91 -6.48 1.78 6.73
N PRO A 92 -5.23 1.34 6.51
CA PRO A 92 -4.70 0.16 7.17
C PRO A 92 -4.48 0.39 8.66
N MET A 93 -4.36 -0.69 9.42
CA MET A 93 -3.80 -0.64 10.76
C MET A 93 -2.30 -0.29 10.72
N MET A 94 -1.73 0.02 11.89
CA MET A 94 -0.30 0.32 12.01
C MET A 94 0.54 -0.89 11.60
N HIS A 95 1.48 -0.67 10.70
CA HIS A 95 2.35 -1.71 10.13
C HIS A 95 3.70 -1.11 9.73
N ASN A 96 4.68 -1.96 9.47
CA ASN A 96 5.96 -1.53 8.92
C ASN A 96 6.31 -2.27 7.61
N HIS A 97 7.37 -1.81 6.96
CA HIS A 97 7.97 -2.47 5.81
C HIS A 97 9.48 -2.60 5.99
N ASP A 98 10.06 -3.59 5.36
CA ASP A 98 11.52 -3.81 5.29
C ASP A 98 12.22 -2.84 4.32
N THR A 99 11.45 -2.05 3.56
CA THR A 99 11.95 -1.04 2.62
C THR A 99 11.24 0.30 2.85
N ASN A 100 11.69 1.35 2.14
CA ASN A 100 11.03 2.65 2.18
C ASN A 100 9.68 2.61 1.44
N GLU A 101 8.75 3.42 1.91
CA GLU A 101 7.46 3.63 1.28
C GLU A 101 7.17 5.13 1.14
N THR A 102 6.61 5.51 0.01
CA THR A 102 6.24 6.89 -0.30
C THR A 102 4.78 6.97 -0.68
N PHE A 103 4.05 7.89 -0.04
CA PHE A 103 2.65 8.19 -0.29
C PHE A 103 2.49 9.49 -1.06
N ILE A 104 1.58 9.48 -2.02
CA ILE A 104 1.19 10.66 -2.80
C ILE A 104 -0.33 10.65 -2.94
N PRO A 105 -1.08 11.48 -2.18
CA PRO A 105 -2.51 11.64 -2.40
C PRO A 105 -2.77 12.08 -3.85
N MET A 106 -3.64 11.37 -4.52
CA MET A 106 -4.12 11.76 -5.86
C MET A 106 -5.39 12.59 -5.74
N THR A 107 -6.24 12.25 -4.77
CA THR A 107 -7.46 12.99 -4.42
C THR A 107 -7.67 12.95 -2.90
N GLY A 108 -8.42 13.93 -2.38
CA GLY A 108 -8.76 14.02 -0.97
C GLY A 108 -7.57 14.37 -0.07
N THR A 109 -7.78 14.30 1.23
CA THR A 109 -6.78 14.55 2.27
C THR A 109 -6.49 13.24 3.00
N TRP A 110 -5.21 12.92 3.13
CA TRP A 110 -4.76 11.68 3.76
C TRP A 110 -3.88 11.98 4.95
N ARG A 111 -4.22 11.42 6.09
CA ARG A 111 -3.39 11.45 7.29
C ARG A 111 -2.37 10.33 7.22
N CYS A 112 -1.10 10.70 7.28
CA CYS A 112 0.01 9.78 7.39
C CYS A 112 0.55 9.82 8.82
N SER A 113 0.38 8.73 9.56
CA SER A 113 0.77 8.63 10.98
C SER A 113 1.93 7.66 11.16
N TRP A 114 2.74 7.87 12.19
CA TRP A 114 3.86 6.99 12.55
C TRP A 114 4.10 6.94 14.05
N GLU A 115 4.68 5.84 14.52
CA GLU A 115 5.18 5.75 15.88
C GLU A 115 6.44 6.61 16.05
N ASN A 116 6.42 7.46 17.08
CA ASN A 116 7.54 8.34 17.40
C ASN A 116 8.50 7.71 18.45
N GLU A 117 9.63 8.37 18.70
CA GLU A 117 10.66 7.89 19.64
C GLU A 117 10.16 7.74 21.09
N SER A 118 9.06 8.37 21.46
CA SER A 118 8.46 8.30 22.80
C SER A 118 7.44 7.16 22.94
N GLY A 119 7.19 6.41 21.87
CA GLY A 119 6.13 5.39 21.83
C GLY A 119 4.72 5.97 21.64
N GLY A 120 4.61 7.26 21.31
CA GLY A 120 3.36 7.89 20.88
C GLY A 120 3.22 7.87 19.36
N VAL A 121 2.13 8.45 18.86
CA VAL A 121 1.85 8.53 17.43
C VAL A 121 1.82 10.01 17.01
N ASP A 122 2.67 10.34 16.04
CA ASP A 122 2.64 11.62 15.34
C ASP A 122 2.01 11.47 13.97
N TYR A 123 1.60 12.58 13.35
CA TYR A 123 1.01 12.54 12.01
C TYR A 123 1.21 13.85 11.24
N VAL A 124 1.01 13.74 9.93
CA VAL A 124 0.82 14.87 9.01
C VAL A 124 -0.39 14.61 8.13
N ASP A 125 -1.13 15.66 7.80
CA ASP A 125 -2.19 15.60 6.79
C ASP A 125 -1.64 16.11 5.45
N ALA A 126 -1.75 15.30 4.42
CA ALA A 126 -1.26 15.58 3.08
C ALA A 126 -2.44 15.69 2.09
N GLY A 127 -2.43 16.72 1.27
CA GLY A 127 -3.38 16.95 0.19
C GLY A 127 -2.88 16.44 -1.16
N PRO A 128 -3.67 16.62 -2.23
CA PRO A 128 -3.29 16.14 -3.56
C PRO A 128 -1.93 16.64 -4.01
N LEU A 129 -1.09 15.71 -4.47
CA LEU A 129 0.29 15.90 -4.96
C LEU A 129 1.34 16.19 -3.88
N ASP A 130 0.97 16.28 -2.60
CA ASP A 130 1.95 16.27 -1.52
C ASP A 130 2.64 14.89 -1.44
N VAL A 131 3.86 14.87 -0.90
CA VAL A 131 4.67 13.65 -0.82
C VAL A 131 5.08 13.40 0.62
N VAL A 132 4.80 12.19 1.12
CA VAL A 132 5.25 11.72 2.43
C VAL A 132 6.04 10.43 2.23
N SER A 133 7.29 10.38 2.69
CA SER A 133 8.16 9.22 2.54
C SER A 133 8.63 8.70 3.88
N PHE A 134 8.39 7.41 4.12
CA PHE A 134 8.77 6.71 5.33
C PHE A 134 10.00 5.84 5.11
N PRO A 135 11.01 5.92 6.00
CA PRO A 135 12.15 5.01 5.95
C PRO A 135 11.75 3.57 6.33
N PRO A 136 12.60 2.58 6.01
CA PRO A 136 12.40 1.21 6.44
C PRO A 136 12.25 1.09 7.95
N GLY A 137 11.39 0.18 8.41
CA GLY A 137 11.23 -0.19 9.82
C GLY A 137 10.37 0.76 10.66
N VAL A 138 10.04 1.96 10.18
CA VAL A 138 9.13 2.86 10.90
C VAL A 138 7.70 2.32 10.81
N ALA A 139 7.07 2.07 11.94
CA ALA A 139 5.66 1.73 12.00
C ALA A 139 4.82 2.93 11.57
N ARG A 140 3.93 2.72 10.59
CA ARG A 140 3.11 3.79 9.99
C ARG A 140 1.75 3.28 9.54
N ARG A 141 0.85 4.22 9.34
CA ARG A 141 -0.44 4.01 8.68
C ARG A 141 -0.82 5.26 7.88
N PHE A 142 -1.75 5.09 6.98
CA PHE A 142 -2.42 6.19 6.31
C PHE A 142 -3.94 6.05 6.47
N GLU A 143 -4.66 7.17 6.46
CA GLU A 143 -6.11 7.20 6.63
C GLU A 143 -6.68 8.31 5.76
N ASN A 144 -7.75 8.03 5.03
CA ASN A 144 -8.49 9.10 4.36
C ASN A 144 -9.22 9.96 5.41
N VAL A 145 -8.84 11.21 5.55
CA VAL A 145 -9.43 12.19 6.46
C VAL A 145 -10.12 13.34 5.72
N THR A 146 -10.50 13.12 4.47
CA THR A 146 -11.24 14.11 3.68
C THR A 146 -12.51 14.50 4.41
N ALA A 147 -12.62 15.79 4.76
CA ALA A 147 -13.73 16.31 5.55
C ALA A 147 -14.83 16.94 4.66
N ASP A 148 -14.44 17.45 3.49
CA ASP A 148 -15.33 18.14 2.57
C ASP A 148 -15.88 17.20 1.50
N GLY A 149 -17.19 17.28 1.22
CA GLY A 149 -17.85 16.52 0.16
C GLY A 149 -18.75 15.40 0.66
N ASP A 150 -19.02 14.44 -0.23
CA ASP A 150 -19.85 13.27 0.10
C ASP A 150 -19.03 12.29 0.97
N PRO A 151 -19.50 11.93 2.18
CA PRO A 151 -18.81 10.96 3.05
C PRO A 151 -18.74 9.55 2.43
N ASN A 152 -19.45 9.31 1.35
CA ASN A 152 -19.38 8.07 0.58
C ASN A 152 -18.40 8.13 -0.59
N GLU A 153 -17.88 9.31 -0.92
CA GLU A 153 -16.90 9.46 -1.97
C GLU A 153 -15.54 8.91 -1.54
N GLU A 154 -14.97 8.06 -2.37
CA GLU A 154 -13.66 7.48 -2.11
C GLU A 154 -12.55 8.38 -2.65
N SER A 155 -11.51 8.57 -1.85
CA SER A 155 -10.28 9.23 -2.30
C SER A 155 -9.22 8.20 -2.70
N ILE A 156 -8.24 8.66 -3.49
CA ILE A 156 -7.18 7.83 -4.06
C ILE A 156 -5.83 8.28 -3.52
N LEU A 157 -5.09 7.34 -2.93
CA LEU A 157 -3.70 7.47 -2.53
C LEU A 157 -2.84 6.59 -3.45
N MET A 158 -1.80 7.15 -4.04
CA MET A 158 -0.74 6.38 -4.69
C MET A 158 0.33 6.04 -3.66
N PHE A 159 0.85 4.82 -3.69
CA PHE A 159 1.98 4.42 -2.89
C PHE A 159 3.06 3.75 -3.76
N VAL A 160 4.31 4.04 -3.42
CA VAL A 160 5.51 3.47 -4.04
C VAL A 160 6.35 2.84 -2.95
N ILE A 161 6.67 1.57 -3.10
CA ILE A 161 7.48 0.81 -2.13
C ILE A 161 8.74 0.31 -2.84
N GLY A 162 9.89 0.57 -2.22
CA GLY A 162 11.19 0.15 -2.75
C GLY A 162 11.39 -1.36 -2.71
N GLY A 163 12.33 -1.86 -3.52
CA GLY A 163 12.70 -3.27 -3.59
C GLY A 163 11.85 -4.09 -4.55
N ASP A 164 12.29 -5.32 -4.84
CA ASP A 164 11.63 -6.23 -5.76
C ASP A 164 10.60 -7.15 -5.10
N GLY A 165 10.63 -7.27 -3.78
CA GLY A 165 9.71 -8.10 -3.01
C GLY A 165 9.53 -7.54 -1.59
N PRO A 166 8.99 -6.32 -1.46
CA PRO A 166 8.80 -5.69 -0.16
C PRO A 166 7.82 -6.50 0.68
N LYS A 167 8.05 -6.48 1.99
CA LYS A 167 7.21 -7.13 2.99
C LYS A 167 6.48 -6.09 3.81
N ALA A 168 5.30 -6.45 4.28
CA ALA A 168 4.55 -5.71 5.28
C ALA A 168 4.37 -6.58 6.53
N GLU A 169 4.47 -5.96 7.70
CA GLU A 169 4.26 -6.61 8.98
C GLU A 169 3.43 -5.69 9.88
N PHE A 170 2.34 -6.20 10.44
CA PHE A 170 1.55 -5.47 11.42
C PHE A 170 2.34 -5.33 12.74
N THR A 171 2.17 -4.20 13.45
CA THR A 171 2.73 -4.05 14.79
C THR A 171 2.08 -5.02 15.78
N ASP A 172 2.77 -5.31 16.90
CA ASP A 172 2.23 -6.20 17.94
C ASP A 172 0.85 -5.73 18.42
N GLN A 173 0.67 -4.42 18.63
CA GLN A 173 -0.62 -3.85 19.02
C GLN A 173 -1.70 -4.08 17.95
N SER A 174 -1.35 -3.93 16.67
CA SER A 174 -2.28 -4.22 15.57
C SER A 174 -2.65 -5.69 15.53
N MET A 175 -1.69 -6.59 15.79
CA MET A 175 -1.95 -8.02 15.85
C MET A 175 -2.86 -8.40 17.01
N GLU A 176 -2.67 -7.83 18.20
CA GLU A 176 -3.58 -8.05 19.36
C GLU A 176 -5.03 -7.67 19.00
N ILE A 177 -5.23 -6.50 18.35
CA ILE A 177 -6.57 -6.06 17.92
C ILE A 177 -7.17 -7.02 16.88
N LEU A 178 -6.36 -7.51 15.94
CA LEU A 178 -6.81 -8.47 14.91
C LEU A 178 -7.19 -9.82 15.52
N GLU A 179 -6.46 -10.31 16.51
CA GLU A 179 -6.76 -11.54 17.23
C GLU A 179 -8.05 -11.40 18.06
N GLU A 180 -8.20 -10.32 18.82
CA GLU A 180 -9.41 -10.02 19.61
C GLU A 180 -10.66 -9.91 18.72
N ALA A 181 -10.53 -9.32 17.52
CA ALA A 181 -11.61 -9.23 16.56
C ALA A 181 -11.90 -10.53 15.80
N GLY A 182 -11.08 -11.59 15.98
CA GLY A 182 -11.18 -12.85 15.24
C GLY A 182 -10.85 -12.69 13.75
N ALA A 183 -10.18 -11.59 13.35
CA ALA A 183 -9.74 -11.33 11.99
C ALA A 183 -8.41 -12.01 11.65
N TRP A 184 -7.71 -12.46 12.65
CA TRP A 184 -6.46 -13.22 12.57
C TRP A 184 -6.47 -14.39 13.57
N SER A 185 -5.93 -15.52 13.14
CA SER A 185 -5.60 -16.66 14.03
C SER A 185 -4.20 -17.15 13.67
N GLN A 186 -3.38 -17.40 14.68
CA GLN A 186 -2.08 -18.01 14.42
C GLN A 186 -2.26 -19.35 13.71
N PRO A 187 -1.48 -19.65 12.66
CA PRO A 187 -1.46 -20.98 12.10
C PRO A 187 -0.97 -21.97 13.16
N GLY A 188 -1.81 -22.97 13.47
CA GLY A 188 -1.52 -24.02 14.43
C GLY A 188 -0.37 -24.93 13.99
#